data_a54319cf03324ca9f7186ef3e2a089d8
#
_entry.id   a54319cf03324ca9f7186ef3e2a089d8
#
_cell.length_a   1.000
_cell.length_b   1.000
_cell.length_c   1.000
_cell.angle_alpha   90.00
_cell.angle_beta   90.00
_cell.angle_gamma   90.00
#
_symmetry.space_group_name_H-M   'P 1'
#
loop_
_entity.id
_entity.type
_entity.pdbx_description
1 polymer ?
#
loop_
_entity_poly.entity_id
_entity_poly.type
_entity_poly.pdbx_seq_one_letter_code
_entity_poly.pdbx_strand_id
1 'polypeptide(L)'
;MNTTHWKNHLNNCGLHRTPCLFIIDYKGENGRVFPLSQLPNDIAFSFAEEKNTNATPIPIEKYPIPYPEFQKAFDKVHSHLKNGDTELVNLTFATEISVVSLKEVYHNASAKYKLLYKDEWVCFSPEIFVKIEDNLIKTYPMKG
;
A
#
# COMPACT_ATOMS: atom_id res chain seq x y z
N MET A 1 13.13 16.61 8.90
CA MET A 1 13.20 15.52 9.91
C MET A 1 14.37 14.62 9.56
N ASN A 2 15.15 14.17 10.54
CA ASN A 2 16.43 13.51 10.30
C ASN A 2 16.18 12.07 9.81
N THR A 3 16.50 11.75 8.54
CA THR A 3 16.37 10.43 7.89
C THR A 3 17.05 9.30 8.68
N THR A 4 17.92 9.64 9.62
CA THR A 4 18.68 8.70 10.43
C THR A 4 17.85 8.08 11.57
N HIS A 5 16.83 8.78 12.07
CA HIS A 5 16.12 8.36 13.27
C HIS A 5 15.32 7.05 13.09
N TRP A 6 14.51 6.92 12.03
CA TRP A 6 13.71 5.72 11.80
C TRP A 6 14.59 4.50 11.45
N LYS A 7 15.71 4.72 10.73
CA LYS A 7 16.68 3.65 10.40
C LYS A 7 17.32 3.09 11.66
N ASN A 8 17.73 3.95 12.57
CA ASN A 8 18.30 3.52 13.85
C ASN A 8 17.27 2.76 14.69
N HIS A 9 16.01 3.22 14.71
CA HIS A 9 14.93 2.52 15.42
C HIS A 9 14.67 1.13 14.80
N LEU A 10 14.57 1.03 13.48
CA LEU A 10 14.38 -0.24 12.78
C LEU A 10 15.55 -1.21 13.02
N ASN A 11 16.80 -0.73 12.93
CA ASN A 11 17.99 -1.52 13.21
C ASN A 11 18.00 -2.02 14.67
N ASN A 12 17.58 -1.19 15.61
CA ASN A 12 17.46 -1.58 17.01
C ASN A 12 16.40 -2.68 17.21
N CYS A 13 15.26 -2.58 16.55
CA CYS A 13 14.26 -3.66 16.54
C CYS A 13 14.85 -4.96 15.97
N GLY A 14 15.63 -4.89 14.90
CA GLY A 14 16.32 -6.05 14.31
C GLY A 14 17.33 -6.66 15.27
N LEU A 15 18.18 -5.83 15.89
CA LEU A 15 19.21 -6.27 16.84
C LEU A 15 18.61 -7.03 18.03
N HIS A 16 17.49 -6.54 18.56
CA HIS A 16 16.81 -7.12 19.71
C HIS A 16 15.72 -8.14 19.32
N ARG A 17 15.59 -8.46 18.02
CA ARG A 17 14.54 -9.35 17.48
C ARG A 17 13.13 -8.93 17.92
N THR A 18 12.89 -7.63 18.00
CA THR A 18 11.60 -7.07 18.38
C THR A 18 10.69 -7.02 17.14
N PRO A 19 9.56 -7.74 17.12
CA PRO A 19 8.61 -7.65 16.01
C PRO A 19 8.09 -6.23 15.88
N CYS A 20 8.10 -5.69 14.66
CA CYS A 20 7.66 -4.33 14.39
C CYS A 20 6.96 -4.20 13.04
N LEU A 21 6.01 -3.28 12.97
CA LEU A 21 5.49 -2.71 11.73
C LEU A 21 6.31 -1.48 11.38
N PHE A 22 6.71 -1.36 10.13
CA PHE A 22 7.32 -0.13 9.65
C PHE A 22 6.71 0.33 8.33
N ILE A 23 6.66 1.63 8.15
CA ILE A 23 6.12 2.31 6.97
C ILE A 23 7.15 3.33 6.54
N ILE A 24 7.55 3.27 5.27
CA ILE A 24 8.59 4.15 4.71
C ILE A 24 8.01 4.79 3.45
N ASP A 25 8.23 6.07 3.25
CA ASP A 25 7.84 6.76 2.04
C ASP A 25 8.69 6.30 0.83
N TYR A 26 8.19 6.58 -0.37
CA TYR A 26 8.84 6.17 -1.61
C TYR A 26 10.30 6.64 -1.73
N LYS A 27 10.62 7.82 -1.21
CA LYS A 27 11.98 8.38 -1.26
C LYS A 27 12.90 7.84 -0.15
N GLY A 28 12.36 7.12 0.84
CA GLY A 28 13.12 6.67 2.01
C GLY A 28 13.55 7.80 2.94
N GLU A 29 12.94 8.96 2.82
CA GLU A 29 13.25 10.14 3.64
C GLU A 29 12.52 10.10 4.97
N ASN A 30 11.28 9.62 4.96
CA ASN A 30 10.44 9.52 6.14
C ASN A 30 10.06 8.06 6.38
N GLY A 31 10.23 7.64 7.64
CA GLY A 31 9.85 6.32 8.08
C GLY A 31 9.25 6.36 9.48
N ARG A 32 8.35 5.43 9.73
CA ARG A 32 7.74 5.19 11.04
C ARG A 32 7.93 3.74 11.41
N VAL A 33 8.32 3.47 12.63
CA VAL A 33 8.56 2.12 13.16
C VAL A 33 7.76 1.96 14.44
N PHE A 34 6.96 0.92 14.49
CA PHE A 34 6.09 0.60 15.62
C PHE A 34 6.40 -0.82 16.10
N PRO A 35 7.01 -0.99 17.28
CA PRO A 35 7.02 -2.30 17.93
C PRO A 35 5.59 -2.83 18.06
N LEU A 36 5.34 -4.10 17.73
CA LEU A 36 3.97 -4.64 17.73
C LEU A 36 3.31 -4.60 19.10
N SER A 37 4.11 -4.68 20.17
CA SER A 37 3.63 -4.52 21.55
C SER A 37 3.16 -3.10 21.89
N GLN A 38 3.47 -2.12 21.05
CA GLN A 38 3.14 -0.70 21.23
C GLN A 38 2.44 -0.13 19.98
N LEU A 39 1.81 -1.01 19.19
CA LEU A 39 1.09 -0.58 18.00
C LEU A 39 -0.12 0.28 18.43
N PRO A 40 -0.26 1.50 17.89
CA PRO A 40 -1.43 2.35 18.17
C PRO A 40 -2.74 1.67 17.77
N ASN A 41 -3.81 1.88 18.53
CA ASN A 41 -5.12 1.26 18.29
C ASN A 41 -5.80 1.72 16.97
N ASP A 42 -5.31 2.79 16.40
CA ASP A 42 -5.78 3.35 15.13
C ASP A 42 -4.98 2.85 13.92
N ILE A 43 -4.05 1.91 14.14
CA ILE A 43 -3.31 1.21 13.09
C ILE A 43 -3.66 -0.28 13.17
N ALA A 44 -4.11 -0.86 12.05
CA ALA A 44 -4.43 -2.28 11.96
C ALA A 44 -3.87 -2.86 10.67
N PHE A 45 -3.41 -4.10 10.70
CA PHE A 45 -2.97 -4.81 9.52
C PHE A 45 -3.33 -6.30 9.59
N SER A 46 -3.42 -6.93 8.42
CA SER A 46 -3.63 -8.38 8.29
C SER A 46 -2.79 -8.93 7.15
N PHE A 47 -2.25 -10.14 7.34
CA PHE A 47 -1.56 -10.93 6.32
C PHE A 47 -2.31 -12.23 6.02
N ALA A 48 -3.51 -12.40 6.56
CA ALA A 48 -4.36 -13.56 6.36
C ALA A 48 -5.53 -13.22 5.45
N GLU A 49 -5.92 -14.17 4.61
CA GLU A 49 -7.15 -14.08 3.84
C GLU A 49 -8.34 -14.36 4.79
N GLU A 50 -8.82 -13.33 5.43
CA GLU A 50 -10.05 -13.40 6.22
C GLU A 50 -11.24 -13.26 5.27
N LYS A 51 -11.92 -14.38 5.00
CA LYS A 51 -13.22 -14.31 4.37
C LYS A 51 -14.22 -13.80 5.40
N ASN A 52 -14.50 -12.52 5.36
CA ASN A 52 -15.59 -11.96 6.16
C ASN A 52 -16.92 -12.40 5.51
N THR A 53 -17.44 -13.54 5.98
CA THR A 53 -18.71 -14.10 5.49
C THR A 53 -19.92 -13.23 5.84
N ASN A 54 -19.75 -12.27 6.74
CA ASN A 54 -20.79 -11.35 7.20
C ASN A 54 -20.51 -9.90 6.73
N ALA A 55 -19.68 -9.71 5.71
CA ALA A 55 -19.40 -8.38 5.19
C ALA A 55 -20.66 -7.75 4.61
N THR A 56 -21.07 -6.63 5.16
CA THR A 56 -22.14 -5.81 4.59
C THR A 56 -21.56 -4.99 3.43
N PRO A 57 -22.11 -5.07 2.22
CA PRO A 57 -21.63 -4.27 1.11
C PRO A 57 -21.67 -2.77 1.47
N ILE A 58 -20.55 -2.09 1.33
CA ILE A 58 -20.47 -0.63 1.49
C ILE A 58 -20.74 -0.02 0.13
N PRO A 59 -21.79 0.82 -0.04
CA PRO A 59 -21.99 1.52 -1.29
C PRO A 59 -20.89 2.56 -1.47
N ILE A 60 -20.09 2.40 -2.53
CA ILE A 60 -19.03 3.34 -2.90
C ILE A 60 -19.39 3.94 -4.25
N GLU A 61 -19.69 5.23 -4.26
CA GLU A 61 -19.81 5.99 -5.50
C GLU A 61 -18.41 6.40 -5.97
N LYS A 62 -18.21 6.35 -7.28
CA LYS A 62 -16.92 6.65 -7.92
C LYS A 62 -17.08 7.82 -8.87
N TYR A 63 -16.20 8.78 -8.78
CA TYR A 63 -16.18 9.96 -9.65
C TYR A 63 -14.87 9.95 -10.45
N PRO A 64 -14.80 9.15 -11.54
CA PRO A 64 -13.59 9.08 -12.36
C PRO A 64 -13.37 10.40 -13.11
N ILE A 65 -12.12 10.64 -13.52
CA ILE A 65 -11.80 11.79 -14.35
C ILE A 65 -12.63 11.77 -15.66
N PRO A 66 -12.93 12.95 -16.25
CA PRO A 66 -13.63 13.03 -17.53
C PRO A 66 -12.88 12.28 -18.63
N TYR A 67 -13.61 11.58 -19.50
CA TYR A 67 -13.01 10.82 -20.61
C TYR A 67 -12.03 11.63 -21.48
N PRO A 68 -12.28 12.91 -21.81
CA PRO A 68 -11.31 13.71 -22.57
C PRO A 68 -9.96 13.89 -21.88
N GLU A 69 -9.91 13.99 -20.56
CA GLU A 69 -8.67 14.06 -19.80
C GLU A 69 -7.91 12.72 -19.83
N PHE A 70 -8.63 11.63 -19.63
CA PHE A 70 -8.08 10.28 -19.77
C PHE A 70 -7.50 10.09 -21.17
N GLN A 71 -8.27 10.40 -22.22
CA GLN A 71 -7.86 10.23 -23.61
C GLN A 71 -6.58 11.01 -23.93
N LYS A 72 -6.49 12.27 -23.51
CA LYS A 72 -5.32 13.10 -23.71
C LYS A 72 -4.05 12.51 -23.07
N ALA A 73 -4.17 12.01 -21.84
CA ALA A 73 -3.05 11.40 -21.15
C ALA A 73 -2.66 10.04 -21.80
N PHE A 74 -3.66 9.24 -22.18
CA PHE A 74 -3.46 7.98 -22.90
C PHE A 74 -2.74 8.18 -24.23
N ASP A 75 -3.18 9.14 -25.04
CA ASP A 75 -2.59 9.43 -26.35
C ASP A 75 -1.12 9.87 -26.21
N LYS A 76 -0.81 10.64 -25.16
CA LYS A 76 0.57 11.04 -24.87
C LYS A 76 1.44 9.83 -24.55
N VAL A 77 1.00 8.96 -23.64
CA VAL A 77 1.73 7.73 -23.29
C VAL A 77 1.88 6.82 -24.50
N HIS A 78 0.81 6.63 -25.27
CA HIS A 78 0.81 5.80 -26.46
C HIS A 78 1.79 6.31 -27.53
N SER A 79 1.91 7.63 -27.68
CA SER A 79 2.92 8.24 -28.56
C SER A 79 4.34 7.92 -28.12
N HIS A 80 4.65 8.04 -26.81
CA HIS A 80 5.98 7.70 -26.29
C HIS A 80 6.31 6.21 -26.43
N LEU A 81 5.33 5.32 -26.23
CA LEU A 81 5.49 3.88 -26.48
C LEU A 81 5.79 3.59 -27.95
N LYS A 82 5.05 4.22 -28.89
CA LYS A 82 5.29 4.07 -30.32
C LYS A 82 6.65 4.58 -30.78
N ASN A 83 7.13 5.63 -30.16
CA ASN A 83 8.45 6.21 -30.47
C ASN A 83 9.61 5.41 -29.87
N GLY A 84 9.33 4.42 -29.02
CA GLY A 84 10.37 3.66 -28.31
C GLY A 84 11.02 4.41 -27.14
N ASP A 85 10.38 5.48 -26.66
CA ASP A 85 10.89 6.25 -25.50
C ASP A 85 10.80 5.43 -24.21
N THR A 86 9.91 4.45 -24.17
CA THR A 86 9.72 3.50 -23.07
C THR A 86 9.03 2.22 -23.58
N GLU A 87 9.27 1.10 -22.92
CA GLU A 87 8.65 -0.20 -23.26
C GLU A 87 7.44 -0.50 -22.38
N LEU A 88 7.39 0.05 -21.16
CA LEU A 88 6.33 -0.19 -20.20
C LEU A 88 6.01 1.07 -19.40
N VAL A 89 4.73 1.39 -19.28
CA VAL A 89 4.23 2.50 -18.48
C VAL A 89 2.97 2.09 -17.74
N ASN A 90 2.89 2.44 -16.47
CA ASN A 90 1.66 2.34 -15.70
C ASN A 90 1.01 3.74 -15.60
N LEU A 91 -0.05 3.95 -16.39
CA LEU A 91 -0.81 5.21 -16.37
C LEU A 91 -1.91 5.11 -15.32
N THR A 92 -1.79 5.90 -14.26
CA THR A 92 -2.74 5.92 -13.14
C THR A 92 -3.37 7.28 -12.94
N PHE A 93 -4.61 7.28 -12.45
CA PHE A 93 -5.34 8.48 -12.08
C PHE A 93 -5.96 8.30 -10.70
N ALA A 94 -5.97 9.37 -9.93
CA ALA A 94 -6.78 9.42 -8.72
C ALA A 94 -8.25 9.42 -9.10
N THR A 95 -9.03 8.55 -8.48
CA THR A 95 -10.49 8.52 -8.61
C THR A 95 -11.09 8.94 -7.30
N GLU A 96 -11.85 10.03 -7.30
CA GLU A 96 -12.62 10.43 -6.13
C GLU A 96 -13.69 9.39 -5.84
N ILE A 97 -13.88 9.06 -4.57
CA ILE A 97 -14.88 8.12 -4.10
C ILE A 97 -15.63 8.69 -2.91
N SER A 98 -16.94 8.38 -2.80
CA SER A 98 -17.66 8.60 -1.56
C SER A 98 -17.17 7.60 -0.52
N VAL A 99 -16.64 8.05 0.61
CA VAL A 99 -16.17 7.16 1.67
C VAL A 99 -16.97 7.41 2.94
N VAL A 100 -17.47 6.35 3.53
CA VAL A 100 -18.18 6.40 4.80
C VAL A 100 -17.15 6.42 5.94
N SER A 101 -16.27 5.41 5.99
CA SER A 101 -15.24 5.29 7.02
C SER A 101 -14.13 4.37 6.51
N LEU A 102 -12.86 4.80 6.67
CA LEU A 102 -11.71 3.94 6.33
C LEU A 102 -11.68 2.66 7.16
N LYS A 103 -12.12 2.72 8.41
CA LYS A 103 -12.27 1.54 9.28
C LYS A 103 -13.29 0.55 8.72
N GLU A 104 -14.45 1.02 8.29
CA GLU A 104 -15.47 0.15 7.68
C GLU A 104 -14.95 -0.49 6.40
N VAL A 105 -14.29 0.29 5.55
CA VAL A 105 -13.66 -0.22 4.33
C VAL A 105 -12.63 -1.30 4.67
N TYR A 106 -11.77 -1.07 5.66
CA TYR A 106 -10.78 -2.05 6.11
C TYR A 106 -11.41 -3.35 6.61
N HIS A 107 -12.46 -3.27 7.43
CA HIS A 107 -13.10 -4.45 8.01
C HIS A 107 -13.93 -5.24 6.99
N ASN A 108 -14.53 -4.57 6.01
CA ASN A 108 -15.35 -5.24 5.00
C ASN A 108 -14.55 -5.76 3.79
N ALA A 109 -13.30 -5.32 3.60
CA ALA A 109 -12.49 -5.79 2.50
C ALA A 109 -11.98 -7.22 2.71
N SER A 110 -12.21 -8.09 1.72
CA SER A 110 -11.64 -9.44 1.63
C SER A 110 -10.33 -9.41 0.87
N ALA A 111 -9.26 -8.96 1.50
CA ALA A 111 -7.94 -8.93 0.91
C ALA A 111 -6.94 -9.62 1.83
N LYS A 112 -6.02 -10.40 1.26
CA LYS A 112 -4.99 -11.12 2.03
C LYS A 112 -4.09 -10.17 2.81
N TYR A 113 -3.68 -9.08 2.17
CA TYR A 113 -2.84 -8.06 2.79
C TYR A 113 -3.65 -6.79 2.92
N LYS A 114 -3.83 -6.32 4.14
CA LYS A 114 -4.56 -5.08 4.47
C LYS A 114 -3.77 -4.27 5.46
N LEU A 115 -3.78 -2.97 5.29
CA LEU A 115 -3.23 -2.03 6.27
C LEU A 115 -4.15 -0.82 6.39
N LEU A 116 -4.62 -0.55 7.59
CA LEU A 116 -5.27 0.70 7.97
C LEU A 116 -4.26 1.53 8.75
N TYR A 117 -4.02 2.73 8.30
CA TYR A 117 -3.16 3.67 9.00
C TYR A 117 -3.97 4.87 9.43
N LYS A 118 -4.37 4.87 10.69
CA LYS A 118 -5.19 5.90 11.32
C LYS A 118 -6.46 6.19 10.51
N ASP A 119 -6.93 7.42 10.53
CA ASP A 119 -7.97 7.90 9.63
C ASP A 119 -7.39 8.60 8.39
N GLU A 120 -6.14 8.26 8.03
CA GLU A 120 -5.43 8.90 6.93
C GLU A 120 -5.57 8.11 5.62
N TRP A 121 -5.38 6.79 5.67
CA TRP A 121 -5.47 5.92 4.48
C TRP A 121 -5.62 4.44 4.83
N VAL A 122 -6.06 3.69 3.84
CA VAL A 122 -6.12 2.22 3.85
C VAL A 122 -5.51 1.68 2.56
N CYS A 123 -4.79 0.56 2.66
CA CYS A 123 -4.17 -0.10 1.52
C CYS A 123 -4.54 -1.59 1.51
N PHE A 124 -4.77 -2.13 0.31
CA PHE A 124 -5.12 -3.53 0.09
C PHE A 124 -4.20 -4.18 -0.93
N SER A 125 -3.86 -5.45 -0.68
CA SER A 125 -3.09 -6.29 -1.59
C SER A 125 -1.85 -5.62 -2.18
N PRO A 126 -0.99 -4.99 -1.37
CA PRO A 126 0.28 -4.47 -1.87
C PRO A 126 1.13 -5.63 -2.41
N GLU A 127 1.98 -5.33 -3.39
CA GLU A 127 2.93 -6.30 -3.92
C GLU A 127 3.93 -6.74 -2.84
N ILE A 128 4.26 -8.03 -2.86
CA ILE A 128 5.25 -8.58 -1.95
C ILE A 128 6.64 -8.22 -2.48
N PHE A 129 7.35 -7.36 -1.77
CA PHE A 129 8.73 -7.04 -2.10
C PHE A 129 9.66 -8.19 -1.73
N VAL A 130 9.62 -8.63 -0.49
CA VAL A 130 10.45 -9.71 0.03
C VAL A 130 9.72 -10.45 1.16
N LYS A 131 9.88 -11.75 1.21
CA LYS A 131 9.44 -12.58 2.34
C LYS A 131 10.65 -13.35 2.88
N ILE A 132 10.88 -13.28 4.19
CA ILE A 132 11.90 -14.04 4.88
C ILE A 132 11.19 -15.06 5.77
N GLU A 133 11.41 -16.34 5.49
CA GLU A 133 10.74 -17.46 6.16
C GLU A 133 11.68 -18.67 6.13
N ASP A 134 11.82 -19.37 7.24
CA ASP A 134 12.68 -20.55 7.37
C ASP A 134 14.14 -20.33 6.93
N ASN A 135 14.72 -19.18 7.27
CA ASN A 135 16.04 -18.72 6.85
C ASN A 135 16.22 -18.55 5.33
N LEU A 136 15.13 -18.51 4.58
CA LEU A 136 15.13 -18.26 3.14
C LEU A 136 14.58 -16.87 2.84
N ILE A 137 15.25 -16.17 1.92
CA ILE A 137 14.75 -14.92 1.37
C ILE A 137 14.07 -15.23 0.05
N LYS A 138 12.78 -14.92 -0.05
CA LYS A 138 11.96 -15.09 -1.25
C LYS A 138 11.64 -13.71 -1.83
N THR A 139 11.84 -13.53 -3.11
CA THR A 139 11.45 -12.34 -3.86
C THR A 139 10.36 -12.69 -4.85
N TYR A 140 9.51 -11.74 -5.17
CA TYR A 140 8.37 -11.90 -6.08
C TYR A 140 8.45 -10.81 -7.16
N PRO A 141 9.38 -10.95 -8.13
CA PRO A 141 9.52 -9.94 -9.17
C PRO A 141 8.23 -9.87 -10.00
N MET A 142 7.75 -8.65 -10.23
CA MET A 142 6.66 -8.43 -11.17
C MET A 142 7.15 -8.73 -12.56
N LYS A 143 6.33 -9.44 -13.34
CA LYS A 143 6.58 -9.62 -14.77
C LYS A 143 6.12 -8.35 -15.48
N GLY A 144 7.01 -7.74 -16.23
CA GLY A 144 6.66 -6.73 -17.22
C GLY A 144 6.16 -7.40 -18.51
#